data_e2673a2312799c63ad4e608d7ca3ad83
#
_entry.id   e2673a2312799c63ad4e608d7ca3ad83
#
_cell.length_a   1.000
_cell.length_b   1.000
_cell.length_c   1.000
_cell.angle_alpha   90.00
_cell.angle_beta   90.00
_cell.angle_gamma   90.00
#
_symmetry.space_group_name_H-M   'P 1'
#
loop_
_entity.id
_entity.type
_entity.pdbx_description
1 polymer ?
#
loop_
_entity_poly.entity_id
_entity_poly.type
_entity_poly.pdbx_seq_one_letter_code
_entity_poly.pdbx_strand_id
1 'polypeptide(L)'
;LGIVASAVTGSRSVRDMTAPLSPVFAAVFTCLLYLTIGPLFATPRTATVSYEIGVAPLVGDGGPWLTVFTVVFFAVAAVAAFRPGRLMDWVGRYLTPVFLVLLGALFVGALVSPMSTGALPAPGEAYASGAAGRGLLDGYNTMDALASLAFAVVIVDAAGRLGVEGPQRMAVELGKAGAVGGLGMAAVYAALAYMGATSHGALPDAESGGDVLA
;
A
#
# COMPACT_ATOMS: atom_id res chain seq x y z
N LEU A 1 7.27 4.04 -12.33
CA LEU A 1 8.48 4.81 -12.69
C LEU A 1 9.72 4.27 -11.98
N GLY A 2 9.73 4.09 -10.65
CA GLY A 2 10.89 3.56 -9.90
C GLY A 2 11.36 2.19 -10.39
N ILE A 3 10.44 1.27 -10.63
CA ILE A 3 10.74 -0.08 -11.15
C ILE A 3 11.38 0.00 -12.53
N VAL A 4 10.84 0.84 -13.42
CA VAL A 4 11.39 1.02 -14.78
C VAL A 4 12.77 1.68 -14.71
N ALA A 5 12.96 2.68 -13.85
CA ALA A 5 14.25 3.31 -13.64
C ALA A 5 15.31 2.30 -13.16
N SER A 6 14.98 1.46 -12.17
CA SER A 6 15.86 0.37 -11.70
C SER A 6 16.22 -0.61 -12.83
N ALA A 7 15.23 -0.99 -13.65
CA ALA A 7 15.44 -1.91 -14.76
C ALA A 7 16.34 -1.32 -15.85
N VAL A 8 16.13 -0.04 -16.21
CA VAL A 8 16.92 0.65 -17.25
C VAL A 8 18.36 0.88 -16.79
N THR A 9 18.57 1.26 -15.55
CA THR A 9 19.89 1.52 -14.98
C THR A 9 20.66 0.24 -14.61
N GLY A 10 19.97 -0.92 -14.59
CA GLY A 10 20.54 -2.18 -14.11
C GLY A 10 20.92 -2.15 -12.63
N SER A 11 20.38 -1.19 -11.88
CA SER A 11 20.71 -1.00 -10.47
C SER A 11 20.13 -2.10 -9.61
N ARG A 12 20.95 -2.65 -8.71
CA ARG A 12 20.56 -3.71 -7.77
C ARG A 12 20.11 -3.20 -6.42
N SER A 13 20.16 -1.89 -6.21
CA SER A 13 19.70 -1.23 -4.98
C SER A 13 19.31 0.22 -5.24
N VAL A 14 18.48 0.79 -4.35
CA VAL A 14 18.17 2.22 -4.37
C VAL A 14 19.43 3.06 -4.25
N ARG A 15 20.40 2.57 -3.46
CA ARG A 15 21.70 3.22 -3.32
C ARG A 15 22.46 3.27 -4.66
N ASP A 16 22.45 2.19 -5.44
CA ASP A 16 23.14 2.15 -6.74
C ASP A 16 22.48 3.11 -7.72
N MET A 17 21.15 3.24 -7.69
CA MET A 17 20.41 4.20 -8.53
C MET A 17 20.79 5.66 -8.22
N THR A 18 21.08 5.98 -6.99
CA THR A 18 21.35 7.34 -6.52
C THR A 18 22.85 7.64 -6.40
N ALA A 19 23.71 6.64 -6.41
CA ALA A 19 25.18 6.77 -6.30
C ALA A 19 25.81 7.70 -7.38
N PRO A 20 25.33 7.76 -8.64
CA PRO A 20 25.85 8.68 -9.62
C PRO A 20 25.72 10.16 -9.26
N LEU A 21 24.76 10.52 -8.41
CA LEU A 21 24.60 11.89 -7.92
C LEU A 21 25.64 12.24 -6.87
N SER A 22 25.74 11.44 -5.81
CA SER A 22 26.73 11.55 -4.75
C SER A 22 26.67 10.33 -3.83
N PRO A 23 27.80 9.78 -3.36
CA PRO A 23 27.81 8.66 -2.43
C PRO A 23 27.13 8.98 -1.08
N VAL A 24 27.28 10.21 -0.61
CA VAL A 24 26.65 10.69 0.63
C VAL A 24 25.14 10.81 0.45
N PHE A 25 24.71 11.44 -0.64
CA PHE A 25 23.29 11.53 -0.98
C PHE A 25 22.65 10.14 -1.10
N ALA A 26 23.30 9.22 -1.78
CA ALA A 26 22.83 7.85 -1.94
C ALA A 26 22.63 7.13 -0.60
N ALA A 27 23.58 7.28 0.32
CA ALA A 27 23.47 6.70 1.66
C ALA A 27 22.34 7.31 2.46
N VAL A 28 22.29 8.65 2.56
CA VAL A 28 21.26 9.37 3.33
C VAL A 28 19.87 9.10 2.76
N PHE A 29 19.69 9.23 1.45
CA PHE A 29 18.40 8.98 0.80
C PHE A 29 17.89 7.55 1.03
N THR A 30 18.78 6.56 0.85
CA THR A 30 18.43 5.16 1.06
C THR A 30 18.06 4.88 2.52
N CYS A 31 18.84 5.41 3.47
CA CYS A 31 18.52 5.27 4.89
C CYS A 31 17.17 5.92 5.24
N LEU A 32 16.93 7.15 4.80
CA LEU A 32 15.68 7.85 5.06
C LEU A 32 14.49 7.11 4.45
N LEU A 33 14.62 6.62 3.20
CA LEU A 33 13.58 5.86 2.53
C LEU A 33 13.18 4.60 3.31
N TYR A 34 14.17 3.78 3.70
CA TYR A 34 13.89 2.55 4.44
C TYR A 34 13.44 2.79 5.88
N LEU A 35 13.92 3.84 6.53
CA LEU A 35 13.45 4.23 7.86
C LEU A 35 12.00 4.71 7.82
N THR A 36 11.62 5.48 6.81
CA THR A 36 10.25 5.99 6.64
C THR A 36 9.27 4.87 6.35
N ILE A 37 9.59 3.97 5.41
CA ILE A 37 8.72 2.83 5.07
C ILE A 37 8.71 1.80 6.20
N GLY A 38 9.83 1.62 6.89
CA GLY A 38 9.97 0.66 7.99
C GLY A 38 9.55 1.24 9.35
N PRO A 39 10.50 1.37 10.28
CA PRO A 39 10.18 1.56 11.70
C PRO A 39 9.58 2.91 12.07
N LEU A 40 9.78 3.98 11.26
CA LEU A 40 9.38 5.32 11.67
C LEU A 40 7.92 5.65 11.32
N PHE A 41 7.37 5.08 10.24
CA PHE A 41 6.06 5.51 9.77
C PHE A 41 5.13 4.38 9.35
N ALA A 42 5.44 3.65 8.26
CA ALA A 42 4.47 2.74 7.67
C ALA A 42 4.20 1.51 8.54
N THR A 43 5.23 0.90 9.14
CA THR A 43 5.06 -0.31 9.94
C THR A 43 4.27 -0.08 11.24
N PRO A 44 4.56 0.97 12.06
CA PRO A 44 3.74 1.30 13.22
C PRO A 44 2.28 1.62 12.84
N ARG A 45 2.08 2.41 11.78
CA ARG A 45 0.73 2.73 11.28
C ARG A 45 -0.04 1.48 10.89
N THR A 46 0.61 0.52 10.22
CA THR A 46 -0.05 -0.74 9.84
C THR A 46 -0.52 -1.51 11.08
N ALA A 47 0.26 -1.54 12.15
CA ALA A 47 -0.13 -2.22 13.39
C ALA A 47 -1.33 -1.54 14.06
N THR A 48 -1.32 -0.20 14.19
CA THR A 48 -2.42 0.54 14.83
C THR A 48 -3.71 0.45 14.03
N VAL A 49 -3.68 0.68 12.72
CA VAL A 49 -4.87 0.56 11.86
C VAL A 49 -5.43 -0.86 11.85
N SER A 50 -4.56 -1.89 11.84
CA SER A 50 -5.03 -3.27 11.92
C SER A 50 -5.71 -3.58 13.26
N TYR A 51 -5.24 -2.98 14.36
CA TYR A 51 -5.90 -3.08 15.66
C TYR A 51 -7.27 -2.38 15.64
N GLU A 52 -7.32 -1.13 15.19
CA GLU A 52 -8.54 -0.30 15.16
C GLU A 52 -9.66 -0.98 14.36
N ILE A 53 -9.34 -1.56 13.20
CA ILE A 53 -10.35 -2.21 12.36
C ILE A 53 -10.69 -3.62 12.83
N GLY A 54 -9.69 -4.42 13.25
CA GLY A 54 -9.88 -5.85 13.45
C GLY A 54 -10.13 -6.27 14.89
N VAL A 55 -9.68 -5.50 15.87
CA VAL A 55 -9.67 -5.91 17.28
C VAL A 55 -10.45 -4.95 18.18
N ALA A 56 -10.30 -3.65 17.96
CA ALA A 56 -10.97 -2.64 18.79
C ALA A 56 -12.50 -2.80 18.86
N PRO A 57 -13.22 -3.15 17.78
CA PRO A 57 -14.66 -3.39 17.85
C PRO A 57 -15.06 -4.54 18.77
N LEU A 58 -14.13 -5.47 19.06
CA LEU A 58 -14.40 -6.65 19.89
C LEU A 58 -14.02 -6.43 21.36
N VAL A 59 -12.97 -5.64 21.64
CA VAL A 59 -12.37 -5.52 22.98
C VAL A 59 -12.32 -4.09 23.51
N GLY A 60 -12.74 -3.11 22.71
CA GLY A 60 -12.69 -1.67 23.01
C GLY A 60 -11.39 -1.00 22.60
N ASP A 61 -11.43 0.32 22.56
CA ASP A 61 -10.32 1.16 22.13
C ASP A 61 -9.25 1.27 23.22
N GLY A 62 -8.01 0.99 22.83
CA GLY A 62 -6.83 1.24 23.66
C GLY A 62 -6.59 0.25 24.79
N GLY A 63 -5.81 0.69 25.77
CA GLY A 63 -5.49 -0.10 26.95
C GLY A 63 -4.49 -1.24 26.74
N PRO A 64 -4.50 -2.29 27.56
CA PRO A 64 -3.55 -3.37 27.50
C PRO A 64 -3.66 -4.19 26.21
N TRP A 65 -4.83 -4.23 25.58
CA TRP A 65 -5.08 -4.99 24.36
C TRP A 65 -4.33 -4.44 23.15
N LEU A 66 -4.24 -3.11 23.01
CA LEU A 66 -3.42 -2.50 21.96
C LEU A 66 -1.94 -2.89 22.12
N THR A 67 -1.43 -2.87 23.35
CA THR A 67 -0.05 -3.26 23.62
C THR A 67 0.20 -4.73 23.30
N VAL A 68 -0.69 -5.62 23.73
CA VAL A 68 -0.59 -7.06 23.45
C VAL A 68 -0.63 -7.32 21.95
N PHE A 69 -1.60 -6.71 21.24
CA PHE A 69 -1.71 -6.84 19.80
C PHE A 69 -0.44 -6.36 19.08
N THR A 70 0.06 -5.17 19.45
CA THR A 70 1.26 -4.60 18.85
C THR A 70 2.48 -5.50 19.05
N VAL A 71 2.68 -6.03 20.25
CA VAL A 71 3.78 -6.96 20.54
C VAL A 71 3.65 -8.23 19.71
N VAL A 72 2.47 -8.83 19.64
CA VAL A 72 2.21 -10.03 18.83
C VAL A 72 2.42 -9.73 17.35
N PHE A 73 1.88 -8.61 16.85
CA PHE A 73 2.04 -8.18 15.46
C PHE A 73 3.53 -8.07 15.07
N PHE A 74 4.32 -7.36 15.86
CA PHE A 74 5.75 -7.20 15.58
C PHE A 74 6.55 -8.51 15.79
N ALA A 75 6.17 -9.36 16.72
CA ALA A 75 6.78 -10.67 16.87
C ALA A 75 6.54 -11.55 15.64
N VAL A 76 5.30 -11.59 15.13
CA VAL A 76 4.97 -12.33 13.90
C VAL A 76 5.71 -11.74 12.70
N ALA A 77 5.74 -10.42 12.56
CA ALA A 77 6.47 -9.74 11.50
C ALA A 77 7.98 -10.05 11.55
N ALA A 78 8.58 -10.05 12.74
CA ALA A 78 9.99 -10.42 12.93
C ALA A 78 10.26 -11.88 12.52
N VAL A 79 9.44 -12.83 12.98
CA VAL A 79 9.57 -14.25 12.59
C VAL A 79 9.44 -14.41 11.06
N ALA A 80 8.50 -13.71 10.43
CA ALA A 80 8.33 -13.73 8.98
C ALA A 80 9.55 -13.16 8.26
N ALA A 81 10.15 -12.09 8.79
CA ALA A 81 11.33 -11.42 8.21
C ALA A 81 12.59 -12.31 8.21
N PHE A 82 12.71 -13.27 9.13
CA PHE A 82 13.84 -14.23 9.14
C PHE A 82 13.79 -15.23 7.96
N ARG A 83 12.68 -15.34 7.23
CA ARG A 83 12.51 -16.26 6.09
C ARG A 83 11.97 -15.55 4.83
N PRO A 84 12.69 -14.58 4.28
CA PRO A 84 12.16 -13.69 3.23
C PRO A 84 11.74 -14.44 1.96
N GLY A 85 12.44 -15.49 1.54
CA GLY A 85 12.10 -16.27 0.36
C GLY A 85 10.73 -16.96 0.46
N ARG A 86 10.47 -17.61 1.60
CA ARG A 86 9.17 -18.25 1.86
C ARG A 86 8.05 -17.23 2.01
N LEU A 87 8.35 -16.09 2.62
CA LEU A 87 7.38 -15.00 2.79
C LEU A 87 6.88 -14.49 1.42
N MET A 88 7.78 -14.27 0.48
CA MET A 88 7.44 -13.82 -0.89
C MET A 88 6.51 -14.81 -1.60
N ASP A 89 6.81 -16.11 -1.49
CA ASP A 89 5.97 -17.16 -2.09
C ASP A 89 4.59 -17.23 -1.41
N TRP A 90 4.54 -17.09 -0.08
CA TRP A 90 3.30 -17.11 0.68
C TRP A 90 2.41 -15.92 0.38
N VAL A 91 2.98 -14.71 0.36
CA VAL A 91 2.27 -13.47 0.05
C VAL A 91 1.70 -13.52 -1.37
N GLY A 92 2.53 -13.87 -2.37
CA GLY A 92 2.08 -13.88 -3.76
C GLY A 92 1.08 -15.00 -4.06
N ARG A 93 1.26 -16.19 -3.47
CA ARG A 93 0.47 -17.37 -3.83
C ARG A 93 -0.84 -17.51 -3.05
N TYR A 94 -0.86 -17.08 -1.80
CA TYR A 94 -2.01 -17.28 -0.92
C TYR A 94 -2.63 -15.96 -0.46
N LEU A 95 -1.82 -15.07 0.10
CA LEU A 95 -2.34 -13.86 0.71
C LEU A 95 -2.94 -12.90 -0.31
N THR A 96 -2.27 -12.68 -1.44
CA THR A 96 -2.75 -11.76 -2.48
C THR A 96 -4.08 -12.22 -3.10
N PRO A 97 -4.28 -13.49 -3.52
CA PRO A 97 -5.59 -13.95 -4.01
C PRO A 97 -6.70 -13.83 -2.96
N VAL A 98 -6.44 -14.21 -1.70
CA VAL A 98 -7.42 -14.09 -0.61
C VAL A 98 -7.80 -12.63 -0.40
N PHE A 99 -6.82 -11.74 -0.35
CA PHE A 99 -7.05 -10.30 -0.22
C PHE A 99 -7.90 -9.75 -1.37
N LEU A 100 -7.59 -10.10 -2.62
CA LEU A 100 -8.35 -9.65 -3.79
C LEU A 100 -9.79 -10.18 -3.79
N VAL A 101 -10.00 -11.42 -3.35
CA VAL A 101 -11.35 -12.00 -3.22
C VAL A 101 -12.15 -11.27 -2.15
N LEU A 102 -11.56 -11.03 -0.97
CA LEU A 102 -12.21 -10.28 0.10
C LEU A 102 -12.55 -8.85 -0.31
N LEU A 103 -11.60 -8.16 -0.96
CA LEU A 103 -11.81 -6.82 -1.47
C LEU A 103 -12.91 -6.79 -2.55
N GLY A 104 -12.90 -7.76 -3.47
CA GLY A 104 -13.95 -7.93 -4.48
C GLY A 104 -15.32 -8.19 -3.85
N ALA A 105 -15.38 -9.02 -2.82
CA ALA A 105 -16.62 -9.31 -2.09
C ALA A 105 -17.17 -8.06 -1.40
N LEU A 106 -16.30 -7.27 -0.74
CA LEU A 106 -16.68 -5.99 -0.14
C LEU A 106 -17.22 -5.02 -1.20
N PHE A 107 -16.53 -4.90 -2.32
CA PHE A 107 -16.96 -4.02 -3.42
C PHE A 107 -18.31 -4.45 -4.02
N VAL A 108 -18.48 -5.75 -4.27
CA VAL A 108 -19.77 -6.28 -4.74
C VAL A 108 -20.86 -6.05 -3.69
N GLY A 109 -20.57 -6.26 -2.42
CA GLY A 109 -21.49 -5.97 -1.33
C GLY A 109 -21.94 -4.50 -1.33
N ALA A 110 -21.00 -3.57 -1.48
CA ALA A 110 -21.29 -2.14 -1.55
C ALA A 110 -22.10 -1.74 -2.80
N LEU A 111 -21.95 -2.45 -3.92
CA LEU A 111 -22.77 -2.23 -5.13
C LEU A 111 -24.19 -2.80 -4.99
N VAL A 112 -24.34 -3.98 -4.38
CA VAL A 112 -25.64 -4.66 -4.22
C VAL A 112 -26.45 -4.03 -3.11
N SER A 113 -25.81 -3.59 -2.05
CA SER A 113 -26.44 -2.99 -0.87
C SER A 113 -25.71 -1.70 -0.49
N PRO A 114 -25.84 -0.63 -1.29
CA PRO A 114 -25.19 0.63 -0.97
C PRO A 114 -25.76 1.20 0.34
N MET A 115 -24.88 1.67 1.22
CA MET A 115 -25.28 2.24 2.50
C MET A 115 -26.15 3.49 2.36
N SER A 116 -26.03 4.21 1.24
CA SER A 116 -26.88 5.33 0.88
C SER A 116 -27.48 5.12 -0.51
N THR A 117 -28.80 5.18 -0.62
CA THR A 117 -29.55 5.11 -1.88
C THR A 117 -29.86 6.47 -2.48
N GLY A 118 -29.38 7.55 -1.87
CA GLY A 118 -29.56 8.94 -2.29
C GLY A 118 -28.49 9.43 -3.27
N ALA A 119 -28.58 10.71 -3.64
CA ALA A 119 -27.52 11.38 -4.37
C ALA A 119 -26.23 11.38 -3.50
N LEU A 120 -25.08 11.26 -4.15
CA LEU A 120 -23.79 11.39 -3.46
C LEU A 120 -23.77 12.71 -2.68
N PRO A 121 -23.28 12.70 -1.43
CA PRO A 121 -23.21 13.90 -0.61
C PRO A 121 -22.32 14.95 -1.28
N ALA A 122 -22.56 16.23 -0.95
CA ALA A 122 -21.70 17.30 -1.42
C ALA A 122 -20.25 17.05 -0.96
N PRO A 123 -19.25 17.43 -1.78
CA PRO A 123 -17.86 17.29 -1.41
C PRO A 123 -17.57 18.07 -0.12
N GLY A 124 -16.84 17.45 0.80
CA GLY A 124 -16.41 18.11 2.03
C GLY A 124 -15.60 19.38 1.74
N GLU A 125 -15.53 20.31 2.69
CA GLU A 125 -14.89 21.63 2.53
C GLU A 125 -13.47 21.54 1.95
N ALA A 126 -12.69 20.53 2.34
CA ALA A 126 -11.34 20.32 1.85
C ALA A 126 -11.25 20.00 0.34
N TYR A 127 -12.35 19.53 -0.24
CA TYR A 127 -12.46 19.17 -1.66
C TYR A 127 -13.34 20.11 -2.47
N ALA A 128 -13.98 21.10 -1.84
CA ALA A 128 -14.86 22.05 -2.47
C ALA A 128 -14.12 22.95 -3.49
N SER A 129 -12.83 23.22 -3.24
CA SER A 129 -11.96 23.93 -4.16
C SER A 129 -10.65 23.17 -4.36
N GLY A 130 -10.27 22.90 -5.61
CA GLY A 130 -9.00 22.21 -5.91
C GLY A 130 -8.99 20.71 -5.63
N ALA A 131 -10.10 20.02 -5.79
CA ALA A 131 -10.26 18.58 -5.52
C ALA A 131 -9.16 17.70 -6.14
N ALA A 132 -8.73 18.02 -7.38
CA ALA A 132 -7.66 17.27 -8.05
C ALA A 132 -6.30 17.40 -7.33
N GLY A 133 -5.95 18.61 -6.88
CA GLY A 133 -4.70 18.82 -6.12
C GLY A 133 -4.74 18.15 -4.75
N ARG A 134 -5.89 18.21 -4.07
CA ARG A 134 -6.08 17.53 -2.79
C ARG A 134 -6.01 16.01 -2.96
N GLY A 135 -6.73 15.45 -3.92
CA GLY A 135 -6.69 14.02 -4.22
C GLY A 135 -5.29 13.52 -4.60
N LEU A 136 -4.49 14.34 -5.32
CA LEU A 136 -3.09 14.01 -5.61
C LEU A 136 -2.25 13.95 -4.33
N LEU A 137 -2.42 14.90 -3.41
CA LEU A 137 -1.71 14.90 -2.12
C LEU A 137 -2.11 13.70 -1.26
N ASP A 138 -3.40 13.42 -1.17
CA ASP A 138 -3.89 12.28 -0.39
C ASP A 138 -3.45 10.95 -1.01
N GLY A 139 -3.46 10.84 -2.34
CA GLY A 139 -2.88 9.69 -3.04
C GLY A 139 -1.36 9.55 -2.83
N TYR A 140 -0.63 10.66 -2.74
CA TYR A 140 0.81 10.61 -2.39
C TYR A 140 1.02 10.16 -0.95
N ASN A 141 0.16 10.54 -0.02
CA ASN A 141 0.21 10.14 1.38
C ASN A 141 -0.03 8.64 1.62
N THR A 142 -0.52 7.88 0.63
CA THR A 142 -0.56 6.41 0.70
C THR A 142 0.84 5.77 0.68
N MET A 143 1.88 6.55 0.32
CA MET A 143 3.28 6.14 0.22
C MET A 143 3.59 5.08 -0.84
N ASP A 144 2.66 4.76 -1.73
CA ASP A 144 2.86 3.75 -2.79
C ASP A 144 4.02 4.10 -3.72
N ALA A 145 4.22 5.39 -4.00
CA ALA A 145 5.35 5.87 -4.80
C ALA A 145 6.70 5.56 -4.14
N LEU A 146 6.81 5.78 -2.83
CA LEU A 146 8.01 5.46 -2.04
C LEU A 146 8.21 3.95 -1.92
N ALA A 147 7.13 3.21 -1.65
CA ALA A 147 7.14 1.75 -1.59
C ALA A 147 7.58 1.15 -2.92
N SER A 148 7.13 1.69 -4.06
CA SER A 148 7.54 1.23 -5.38
C SER A 148 9.04 1.36 -5.63
N LEU A 149 9.69 2.39 -5.09
CA LEU A 149 11.15 2.54 -5.15
C LEU A 149 11.87 1.50 -4.29
N ALA A 150 11.40 1.29 -3.06
CA ALA A 150 12.02 0.34 -2.14
C ALA A 150 11.89 -1.10 -2.64
N PHE A 151 10.76 -1.46 -3.21
CA PHE A 151 10.49 -2.81 -3.71
C PHE A 151 10.92 -3.04 -5.17
N ALA A 152 11.34 -2.00 -5.89
CA ALA A 152 11.77 -2.10 -7.29
C ALA A 152 12.82 -3.19 -7.50
N VAL A 153 13.81 -3.26 -6.61
CA VAL A 153 14.90 -4.24 -6.68
C VAL A 153 14.39 -5.67 -6.54
N VAL A 154 13.45 -5.90 -5.63
CA VAL A 154 12.85 -7.23 -5.40
C VAL A 154 12.08 -7.69 -6.64
N ILE A 155 11.36 -6.79 -7.29
CA ILE A 155 10.60 -7.07 -8.51
C ILE A 155 11.55 -7.36 -9.68
N VAL A 156 12.64 -6.60 -9.82
CA VAL A 156 13.67 -6.84 -10.85
C VAL A 156 14.35 -8.20 -10.65
N ASP A 157 14.70 -8.55 -9.41
CA ASP A 157 15.27 -9.86 -9.07
C ASP A 157 14.29 -11.00 -9.37
N ALA A 158 13.03 -10.84 -9.03
CA ALA A 158 11.98 -11.81 -9.32
C ALA A 158 11.81 -12.03 -10.84
N ALA A 159 11.80 -10.95 -11.63
CA ALA A 159 11.72 -11.04 -13.09
C ALA A 159 12.96 -11.74 -13.70
N GLY A 160 14.15 -11.48 -13.15
CA GLY A 160 15.38 -12.18 -13.53
C GLY A 160 15.31 -13.69 -13.29
N ARG A 161 14.74 -14.12 -12.16
CA ARG A 161 14.50 -15.54 -11.85
C ARG A 161 13.49 -16.20 -12.80
N LEU A 162 12.59 -15.42 -13.40
CA LEU A 162 11.65 -15.88 -14.42
C LEU A 162 12.27 -15.93 -15.83
N GLY A 163 13.58 -15.67 -15.97
CA GLY A 163 14.31 -15.75 -17.23
C GLY A 163 14.25 -14.49 -18.09
N VAL A 164 13.87 -13.35 -17.51
CA VAL A 164 13.94 -12.06 -18.20
C VAL A 164 15.37 -11.55 -18.13
N GLU A 165 16.11 -11.63 -19.24
CA GLU A 165 17.51 -11.22 -19.32
C GLU A 165 17.67 -9.95 -20.17
N GLY A 166 18.65 -9.13 -19.80
CA GLY A 166 19.01 -7.89 -20.48
C GLY A 166 18.17 -6.68 -20.09
N PRO A 167 18.81 -5.48 -19.98
CA PRO A 167 18.16 -4.29 -19.41
C PRO A 167 16.97 -3.79 -20.22
N GLN A 168 17.03 -3.86 -21.55
CA GLN A 168 15.91 -3.41 -22.40
C GLN A 168 14.69 -4.33 -22.28
N ARG A 169 14.90 -5.66 -22.30
CA ARG A 169 13.82 -6.63 -22.16
C ARG A 169 13.21 -6.54 -20.76
N MET A 170 14.05 -6.41 -19.73
CA MET A 170 13.62 -6.19 -18.35
C MET A 170 12.74 -4.94 -18.23
N ALA A 171 13.16 -3.80 -18.79
CA ALA A 171 12.39 -2.56 -18.75
C ALA A 171 11.04 -2.69 -19.46
N VAL A 172 10.96 -3.37 -20.60
CA VAL A 172 9.71 -3.58 -21.34
C VAL A 172 8.75 -4.49 -20.58
N GLU A 173 9.23 -5.64 -20.10
CA GLU A 173 8.37 -6.59 -19.38
C GLU A 173 7.89 -6.03 -18.03
N LEU A 174 8.77 -5.34 -17.30
CA LEU A 174 8.39 -4.66 -16.07
C LEU A 174 7.49 -3.44 -16.34
N GLY A 175 7.66 -2.77 -17.48
CA GLY A 175 6.76 -1.70 -17.91
C GLY A 175 5.34 -2.21 -18.14
N LYS A 176 5.18 -3.34 -18.84
CA LYS A 176 3.89 -4.01 -19.06
C LYS A 176 3.27 -4.46 -17.73
N ALA A 177 4.05 -5.16 -16.90
CA ALA A 177 3.60 -5.61 -15.58
C ALA A 177 3.19 -4.43 -14.69
N GLY A 178 3.96 -3.34 -14.73
CA GLY A 178 3.66 -2.10 -14.01
C GLY A 178 2.39 -1.41 -14.50
N ALA A 179 2.12 -1.45 -15.82
CA ALA A 179 0.87 -0.91 -16.38
C ALA A 179 -0.34 -1.73 -15.92
N VAL A 180 -0.25 -3.06 -15.96
CA VAL A 180 -1.32 -3.95 -15.47
C VAL A 180 -1.54 -3.77 -13.96
N GLY A 181 -0.45 -3.76 -13.19
CA GLY A 181 -0.52 -3.51 -11.73
C GLY A 181 -1.08 -2.12 -11.41
N GLY A 182 -0.66 -1.09 -12.14
CA GLY A 182 -1.16 0.28 -11.97
C GLY A 182 -2.66 0.41 -12.27
N LEU A 183 -3.15 -0.24 -13.33
CA LEU A 183 -4.58 -0.28 -13.63
C LEU A 183 -5.35 -1.06 -12.56
N GLY A 184 -4.81 -2.18 -12.06
CA GLY A 184 -5.39 -2.91 -10.95
C GLY A 184 -5.50 -2.07 -9.69
N MET A 185 -4.42 -1.37 -9.31
CA MET A 185 -4.42 -0.43 -8.18
C MET A 185 -5.43 0.70 -8.36
N ALA A 186 -5.49 1.30 -9.56
CA ALA A 186 -6.47 2.35 -9.85
C ALA A 186 -7.91 1.85 -9.70
N ALA A 187 -8.21 0.62 -10.14
CA ALA A 187 -9.52 0.00 -9.96
C ALA A 187 -9.85 -0.21 -8.47
N VAL A 188 -8.88 -0.70 -7.68
CA VAL A 188 -9.03 -0.88 -6.23
C VAL A 188 -9.30 0.45 -5.54
N TYR A 189 -8.50 1.48 -5.82
CA TYR A 189 -8.71 2.81 -5.22
C TYR A 189 -10.03 3.44 -5.63
N ALA A 190 -10.45 3.27 -6.89
CA ALA A 190 -11.75 3.75 -7.36
C ALA A 190 -12.90 3.04 -6.61
N ALA A 191 -12.78 1.72 -6.40
CA ALA A 191 -13.75 0.95 -5.61
C ALA A 191 -13.84 1.44 -4.16
N LEU A 192 -12.69 1.63 -3.50
CA LEU A 192 -12.63 2.15 -2.14
C LEU A 192 -13.18 3.59 -2.03
N ALA A 193 -12.87 4.45 -2.99
CA ALA A 193 -13.40 5.80 -3.05
C ALA A 193 -14.92 5.82 -3.22
N TYR A 194 -15.45 4.92 -4.06
CA TYR A 194 -16.91 4.76 -4.22
C TYR A 194 -17.56 4.29 -2.92
N MET A 195 -16.97 3.30 -2.25
CA MET A 195 -17.48 2.81 -0.96
C MET A 195 -17.47 3.93 0.09
N GLY A 196 -16.38 4.67 0.22
CA GLY A 196 -16.27 5.80 1.13
C GLY A 196 -17.27 6.92 0.84
N ALA A 197 -17.50 7.23 -0.44
CA ALA A 197 -18.48 8.25 -0.84
C ALA A 197 -19.93 7.83 -0.52
N THR A 198 -20.26 6.55 -0.67
CA THR A 198 -21.62 6.04 -0.37
C THR A 198 -21.87 5.82 1.12
N SER A 199 -20.82 5.57 1.91
CA SER A 199 -20.95 5.37 3.36
C SER A 199 -21.13 6.68 4.13
N HIS A 200 -20.63 7.80 3.63
CA HIS A 200 -20.68 9.10 4.33
C HIS A 200 -22.12 9.55 4.67
N GLY A 201 -23.11 9.19 3.85
CA GLY A 201 -24.51 9.48 4.15
C GLY A 201 -25.12 8.66 5.31
N ALA A 202 -24.56 7.49 5.58
CA ALA A 202 -25.02 6.58 6.63
C ALA A 202 -24.24 6.77 7.94
N LEU A 203 -22.99 7.23 7.85
CA LEU A 203 -22.07 7.42 8.97
C LEU A 203 -21.45 8.83 8.92
N PRO A 204 -22.24 9.88 9.21
CA PRO A 204 -21.78 11.26 9.08
C PRO A 204 -20.66 11.61 10.08
N ASP A 205 -20.59 10.89 11.20
CA ASP A 205 -19.62 11.11 12.29
C ASP A 205 -18.34 10.27 12.15
N ALA A 206 -18.18 9.50 11.06
CA ALA A 206 -16.98 8.71 10.84
C ALA A 206 -15.80 9.64 10.50
N GLU A 207 -14.81 9.69 11.37
CA GLU A 207 -13.60 10.51 11.20
C GLU A 207 -12.51 9.78 10.39
N SER A 208 -12.57 8.46 10.32
CA SER A 208 -11.58 7.62 9.66
C SER A 208 -12.20 6.50 8.81
N GLY A 209 -11.40 5.97 7.88
CA GLY A 209 -11.78 4.77 7.13
C GLY A 209 -11.97 3.52 8.03
N GLY A 210 -11.38 3.52 9.23
CA GLY A 210 -11.59 2.50 10.25
C GLY A 210 -13.02 2.50 10.76
N ASP A 211 -13.60 3.67 11.04
CA ASP A 211 -14.96 3.82 11.53
C ASP A 211 -16.02 3.36 10.52
N VAL A 212 -15.68 3.42 9.22
CA VAL A 212 -16.56 2.96 8.14
C VAL A 212 -16.53 1.43 8.00
N LEU A 213 -15.41 0.79 8.38
CA LEU A 213 -15.20 -0.64 8.22
C LEU A 213 -15.48 -1.47 9.48
N ALA A 214 -15.55 -0.81 10.64
CA ALA A 214 -15.90 -1.43 11.91
C ALA A 214 -17.41 -1.55 12.08
#